data_14fa3c34af3958e14f1e0164a5f6ab13
#
_entry.id   14fa3c34af3958e14f1e0164a5f6ab13
#
_cell.length_a   1.000
_cell.length_b   1.000
_cell.length_c   1.000
_cell.angle_alpha   90.00
_cell.angle_beta   90.00
_cell.angle_gamma   90.00
#
_symmetry.space_group_name_H-M   'P 1'
#
loop_
_entity.id
_entity.type
_entity.pdbx_description
1 polymer ?
#
loop_
_entity_poly.entity_id
_entity_poly.type
_entity_poly.pdbx_seq_one_letter_code
_entity_poly.pdbx_strand_id
1 'polypeptide(L)'
;MKALKLDSSYRPVAIVDAVEALVLCLVGKARAIENYAKKIHSPNRSFDIPAVIVLNRYVRFRCSTVSPNRPNVLWRDNNQCQYCTKYFKYENLTMDHVLPKSRGGLNTWENLVTACKKCNQKKGNKTPRESGMLPLRSPRRPKSTLLKSLPEGQINESWKEYLWEFK
;
A
#
# COMPACT_ATOMS: atom_id res chain seq x y z
N MET A 1 -13.13 9.58 8.30
CA MET A 1 -12.31 10.25 7.25
C MET A 1 -10.85 10.03 7.59
N LYS A 2 -9.95 9.98 6.60
CA LYS A 2 -8.51 9.77 6.80
C LYS A 2 -7.72 10.99 6.35
N ALA A 3 -6.59 11.26 6.96
CA ALA A 3 -5.68 12.33 6.60
C ALA A 3 -4.29 11.78 6.27
N LEU A 4 -3.64 12.37 5.26
CA LEU A 4 -2.26 12.08 4.91
C LEU A 4 -1.32 12.88 5.82
N LYS A 5 -0.44 12.19 6.51
CA LYS A 5 0.58 12.78 7.38
C LYS A 5 1.94 12.81 6.67
N LEU A 6 2.49 13.99 6.50
CA LEU A 6 3.79 14.24 5.89
C LEU A 6 4.81 14.61 6.99
N ASP A 7 6.08 14.39 6.73
CA ASP A 7 7.17 14.96 7.55
C ASP A 7 7.50 16.41 7.12
N SER A 8 8.45 17.04 7.80
CA SER A 8 8.87 18.42 7.47
C SER A 8 9.49 18.57 6.08
N SER A 9 9.83 17.48 5.39
CA SER A 9 10.32 17.44 4.01
C SER A 9 9.22 17.08 3.00
N TYR A 10 7.95 17.16 3.41
CA TYR A 10 6.77 16.82 2.62
C TYR A 10 6.72 15.35 2.13
N ARG A 11 7.44 14.45 2.79
CA ARG A 11 7.40 13.02 2.48
C ARG A 11 6.25 12.34 3.23
N PRO A 12 5.46 11.51 2.56
CA PRO A 12 4.38 10.77 3.21
C PRO A 12 4.93 9.79 4.26
N VAL A 13 4.46 9.93 5.50
CA VAL A 13 4.88 9.11 6.65
C VAL A 13 3.81 8.11 7.05
N ALA A 14 2.56 8.54 7.11
CA ALA A 14 1.45 7.70 7.54
C ALA A 14 0.12 8.23 7.02
N ILE A 15 -0.90 7.35 7.07
CA ILE A 15 -2.29 7.73 6.93
C ILE A 15 -2.93 7.53 8.30
N VAL A 16 -3.50 8.58 8.83
CA VAL A 16 -4.09 8.63 10.18
C VAL A 16 -5.59 8.94 10.11
N ASP A 17 -6.30 8.84 11.22
CA ASP A 17 -7.65 9.35 11.29
C ASP A 17 -7.64 10.89 11.21
N ALA A 18 -8.66 11.47 10.55
CA ALA A 18 -8.74 12.93 10.39
C ALA A 18 -8.90 13.67 11.72
N VAL A 19 -9.51 13.02 12.73
CA VAL A 19 -9.60 13.57 14.08
C VAL A 19 -8.23 13.56 14.77
N GLU A 20 -7.44 12.50 14.61
CA GLU A 20 -6.05 12.45 15.10
C GLU A 20 -5.21 13.55 14.45
N ALA A 21 -5.37 13.75 13.14
CA ALA A 21 -4.69 14.82 12.42
C ALA A 21 -5.06 16.20 12.96
N LEU A 22 -6.34 16.45 13.22
CA LEU A 22 -6.82 17.70 13.82
C LEU A 22 -6.19 17.93 15.20
N VAL A 23 -6.16 16.91 16.05
CA VAL A 23 -5.53 17.00 17.39
C VAL A 23 -4.04 17.36 17.26
N LEU A 24 -3.30 16.75 16.31
CA LEU A 24 -1.90 17.10 16.08
C LEU A 24 -1.71 18.57 15.68
N CYS A 25 -2.65 19.13 14.91
CA CYS A 25 -2.64 20.55 14.56
C CYS A 25 -2.95 21.44 15.78
N LEU A 26 -3.95 21.09 16.58
CA LEU A 26 -4.37 21.86 17.75
C LEU A 26 -3.27 21.91 18.84
N VAL A 27 -2.50 20.84 19.00
CA VAL A 27 -1.38 20.80 19.96
C VAL A 27 -0.05 21.35 19.37
N GLY A 28 -0.08 21.95 18.17
CA GLY A 28 1.08 22.57 17.55
C GLY A 28 2.16 21.62 17.08
N LYS A 29 1.87 20.32 16.94
CA LYS A 29 2.83 19.30 16.44
C LYS A 29 2.83 19.16 14.91
N ALA A 30 1.78 19.64 14.25
CA ALA A 30 1.60 19.63 12.82
C ALA A 30 0.87 20.90 12.35
N ARG A 31 0.91 21.17 11.05
CA ARG A 31 0.08 22.16 10.39
C ARG A 31 -0.75 21.52 9.28
N ALA A 32 -2.00 21.92 9.12
CA ALA A 32 -2.83 21.51 8.00
C ALA A 32 -2.36 22.25 6.74
N ILE A 33 -2.25 21.53 5.63
CA ILE A 33 -1.99 22.09 4.29
C ILE A 33 -3.27 22.07 3.49
N GLU A 34 -3.97 20.94 3.52
CA GLU A 34 -5.23 20.74 2.82
C GLU A 34 -6.31 20.31 3.81
N ASN A 35 -7.51 20.85 3.63
CA ASN A 35 -8.67 20.54 4.46
C ASN A 35 -9.79 19.94 3.60
N TYR A 36 -10.62 19.12 4.23
CA TYR A 36 -11.89 18.71 3.65
C TYR A 36 -12.88 19.87 3.66
N ALA A 37 -13.84 19.88 2.75
CA ALA A 37 -14.93 20.86 2.75
C ALA A 37 -15.83 20.76 4.00
N LYS A 38 -15.82 19.60 4.67
CA LYS A 38 -16.61 19.34 5.89
C LYS A 38 -15.89 19.85 7.12
N LYS A 39 -16.66 20.43 8.08
CA LYS A 39 -16.16 20.91 9.38
C LYS A 39 -16.66 20.03 10.52
N ILE A 40 -15.92 20.02 11.62
CA ILE A 40 -16.37 19.47 12.91
C ILE A 40 -16.80 20.65 13.79
N HIS A 41 -17.96 20.51 14.39
CA HIS A 41 -18.52 21.53 15.28
C HIS A 41 -18.42 21.06 16.73
N SER A 42 -17.99 21.95 17.61
CA SER A 42 -18.15 21.85 19.06
C SER A 42 -19.16 22.91 19.49
N PRO A 43 -19.66 22.89 20.74
CA PRO A 43 -20.64 23.86 21.17
C PRO A 43 -20.28 25.33 20.90
N ASN A 44 -18.99 25.67 20.97
CA ASN A 44 -18.52 27.06 20.88
C ASN A 44 -17.57 27.32 19.69
N ARG A 45 -17.18 26.31 18.93
CA ARG A 45 -16.19 26.45 17.86
C ARG A 45 -16.44 25.46 16.72
N SER A 46 -16.04 25.86 15.51
CA SER A 46 -15.95 24.97 14.36
C SER A 46 -14.50 24.79 13.96
N PHE A 47 -14.16 23.56 13.53
CA PHE A 47 -12.80 23.20 13.12
C PHE A 47 -12.84 22.64 11.71
N ASP A 48 -11.90 23.07 10.88
CA ASP A 48 -11.67 22.46 9.57
C ASP A 48 -11.04 21.08 9.74
N ILE A 49 -11.53 20.08 9.00
CA ILE A 49 -11.02 18.72 9.07
C ILE A 49 -9.82 18.61 8.13
N PRO A 50 -8.59 18.34 8.65
CA PRO A 50 -7.43 18.24 7.79
C PRO A 50 -7.50 17.01 6.88
N ALA A 51 -7.21 17.20 5.60
CA ALA A 51 -7.00 16.12 4.62
C ALA A 51 -5.51 15.78 4.50
N VAL A 52 -4.64 16.80 4.60
CA VAL A 52 -3.18 16.65 4.57
C VAL A 52 -2.57 17.49 5.69
N ILE A 53 -1.69 16.89 6.48
CA ILE A 53 -0.93 17.57 7.54
C ILE A 53 0.57 17.38 7.35
N VAL A 54 1.36 18.40 7.71
CA VAL A 54 2.82 18.35 7.77
C VAL A 54 3.26 18.43 9.23
N LEU A 55 4.09 17.50 9.65
CA LEU A 55 4.72 17.53 10.97
C LEU A 55 5.79 18.64 11.02
N ASN A 56 5.91 19.32 12.17
CA ASN A 56 6.92 20.34 12.39
C ASN A 56 8.35 19.78 12.54
N ARG A 57 8.52 18.46 12.44
CA ARG A 57 9.80 17.78 12.58
C ARG A 57 10.03 16.77 11.46
N TYR A 58 11.28 16.57 11.10
CA TYR A 58 11.70 15.48 10.25
C TYR A 58 11.47 14.13 10.96
N VAL A 59 10.83 13.21 10.26
CA VAL A 59 10.66 11.82 10.73
C VAL A 59 11.57 10.93 9.90
N ARG A 60 12.60 10.36 10.55
CA ARG A 60 13.43 9.36 9.88
C ARG A 60 12.55 8.17 9.49
N PHE A 61 12.21 8.10 8.22
CA PHE A 61 11.41 7.00 7.69
C PHE A 61 12.24 5.72 7.76
N ARG A 62 11.97 4.91 8.77
CA ARG A 62 12.40 3.51 8.73
C ARG A 62 11.44 2.84 7.76
N CYS A 63 11.88 2.59 6.52
CA CYS A 63 11.15 1.72 5.61
C CYS A 63 10.93 0.41 6.39
N SER A 64 9.73 0.24 6.94
CA SER A 64 9.40 -0.99 7.65
C SER A 64 9.60 -2.12 6.66
N THR A 65 10.48 -3.05 6.99
CA THR A 65 10.76 -4.22 6.15
C THR A 65 9.56 -5.14 6.21
N VAL A 66 8.52 -4.77 5.46
CA VAL A 66 7.32 -5.57 5.37
C VAL A 66 7.68 -6.89 4.71
N SER A 67 7.45 -7.99 5.44
CA SER A 67 7.70 -9.33 4.93
C SER A 67 6.78 -9.66 3.76
N PRO A 68 7.26 -10.40 2.76
CA PRO A 68 6.45 -10.86 1.64
C PRO A 68 5.54 -11.99 2.09
N ASN A 69 4.41 -11.65 2.72
CA ASN A 69 3.33 -12.57 3.06
C ASN A 69 2.19 -12.50 2.03
N ARG A 70 1.27 -13.46 2.08
CA ARG A 70 0.15 -13.53 1.12
C ARG A 70 -0.63 -12.22 0.99
N PRO A 71 -1.12 -11.57 2.08
CA PRO A 71 -1.83 -10.29 1.97
C PRO A 71 -1.01 -9.19 1.29
N ASN A 72 0.29 -9.14 1.55
CA ASN A 72 1.16 -8.11 1.02
C ASN A 72 1.49 -8.32 -0.47
N VAL A 73 1.69 -9.59 -0.88
CA VAL A 73 1.93 -9.95 -2.29
C VAL A 73 0.67 -9.72 -3.12
N LEU A 74 -0.51 -10.12 -2.62
CA LEU A 74 -1.78 -9.90 -3.31
C LEU A 74 -2.07 -8.38 -3.47
N TRP A 75 -1.84 -7.60 -2.42
CA TRP A 75 -1.97 -6.14 -2.48
C TRP A 75 -1.00 -5.52 -3.51
N ARG A 76 0.29 -5.91 -3.52
CA ARG A 76 1.29 -5.42 -4.49
C ARG A 76 0.84 -5.65 -5.93
N ASP A 77 0.24 -6.81 -6.17
CA ASP A 77 -0.18 -7.24 -7.50
C ASP A 77 -1.63 -6.84 -7.83
N ASN A 78 -2.27 -5.97 -7.01
CA ASN A 78 -3.65 -5.49 -7.19
C ASN A 78 -4.70 -6.59 -7.35
N ASN A 79 -4.58 -7.70 -6.60
CA ASN A 79 -5.44 -8.88 -6.73
C ASN A 79 -5.52 -9.43 -8.16
N GLN A 80 -4.50 -9.19 -8.97
CA GLN A 80 -4.37 -9.66 -10.35
C GLN A 80 -3.46 -10.89 -10.40
N CYS A 81 -3.94 -11.97 -11.03
CA CYS A 81 -3.10 -13.13 -11.30
C CYS A 81 -1.96 -12.76 -12.26
N GLN A 82 -0.71 -12.96 -11.87
CA GLN A 82 0.45 -12.60 -12.67
C GLN A 82 0.70 -13.54 -13.87
N TYR A 83 -0.03 -14.65 -13.97
CA TYR A 83 0.09 -15.59 -15.08
C TYR A 83 -1.01 -15.44 -16.15
N CYS A 84 -2.28 -15.34 -15.74
CA CYS A 84 -3.39 -15.20 -16.69
C CYS A 84 -3.95 -13.77 -16.75
N THR A 85 -3.37 -12.84 -16.02
CA THR A 85 -3.71 -11.40 -15.99
C THR A 85 -5.13 -11.04 -15.54
N LYS A 86 -5.97 -12.01 -15.17
CA LYS A 86 -7.33 -11.79 -14.71
C LYS A 86 -7.35 -11.36 -13.25
N TYR A 87 -8.34 -10.53 -12.89
CA TYR A 87 -8.61 -10.12 -11.52
C TYR A 87 -9.50 -11.14 -10.82
N PHE A 88 -9.28 -11.37 -9.54
CA PHE A 88 -10.04 -12.30 -8.73
C PHE A 88 -10.31 -11.74 -7.34
N LYS A 89 -11.37 -12.26 -6.68
CA LYS A 89 -11.57 -12.03 -5.25
C LYS A 89 -10.44 -12.68 -4.44
N TYR A 90 -10.14 -12.10 -3.27
CA TYR A 90 -9.05 -12.52 -2.38
C TYR A 90 -9.03 -14.05 -2.12
N GLU A 91 -10.20 -14.66 -1.95
CA GLU A 91 -10.34 -16.11 -1.64
C GLU A 91 -9.88 -17.03 -2.78
N ASN A 92 -9.91 -16.53 -4.03
CA ASN A 92 -9.55 -17.28 -5.24
C ASN A 92 -8.10 -17.08 -5.68
N LEU A 93 -7.36 -16.27 -4.93
CA LEU A 93 -5.96 -15.99 -5.16
C LEU A 93 -5.08 -16.73 -4.17
N THR A 94 -3.89 -17.07 -4.62
CA THR A 94 -2.83 -17.72 -3.86
C THR A 94 -1.52 -16.98 -4.06
N MET A 95 -0.56 -17.20 -3.20
CA MET A 95 0.82 -16.78 -3.38
C MET A 95 1.62 -17.94 -3.96
N ASP A 96 2.26 -17.72 -5.09
CA ASP A 96 3.10 -18.71 -5.77
C ASP A 96 4.57 -18.29 -5.78
N HIS A 97 5.45 -19.27 -5.78
CA HIS A 97 6.90 -19.08 -5.93
C HIS A 97 7.27 -19.19 -7.42
N VAL A 98 7.82 -18.14 -7.99
CA VAL A 98 8.31 -18.15 -9.40
C VAL A 98 9.33 -19.28 -9.58
N LEU A 99 10.37 -19.32 -8.75
CA LEU A 99 11.20 -20.50 -8.57
C LEU A 99 10.65 -21.33 -7.40
N PRO A 100 10.21 -22.58 -7.62
CA PRO A 100 9.61 -23.40 -6.58
C PRO A 100 10.51 -23.60 -5.35
N LYS A 101 9.92 -23.70 -4.16
CA LYS A 101 10.66 -23.96 -2.91
C LYS A 101 11.50 -25.21 -2.96
N SER A 102 10.99 -26.29 -3.55
CA SER A 102 11.72 -27.57 -3.72
C SER A 102 12.93 -27.46 -4.62
N ARG A 103 13.08 -26.36 -5.34
CA ARG A 103 14.22 -26.03 -6.22
C ARG A 103 15.04 -24.87 -5.68
N GLY A 104 14.98 -24.60 -4.39
CA GLY A 104 15.76 -23.53 -3.74
C GLY A 104 15.11 -22.14 -3.78
N GLY A 105 13.85 -22.02 -4.19
CA GLY A 105 13.14 -20.75 -4.22
C GLY A 105 12.89 -20.20 -2.81
N LEU A 106 13.33 -18.98 -2.55
CA LEU A 106 13.22 -18.31 -1.25
C LEU A 106 11.92 -17.51 -1.13
N ASN A 107 11.51 -17.23 0.11
CA ASN A 107 10.40 -16.35 0.44
C ASN A 107 10.82 -14.88 0.35
N THR A 108 11.13 -14.40 -0.85
CA THR A 108 11.53 -13.02 -1.11
C THR A 108 10.52 -12.32 -2.01
N TRP A 109 10.53 -10.99 -2.01
CA TRP A 109 9.67 -10.19 -2.86
C TRP A 109 9.88 -10.47 -4.36
N GLU A 110 11.11 -10.83 -4.72
CA GLU A 110 11.57 -11.08 -6.07
C GLU A 110 11.19 -12.47 -6.58
N ASN A 111 10.76 -13.36 -5.66
CA ASN A 111 10.38 -14.73 -6.00
C ASN A 111 8.91 -15.05 -5.77
N LEU A 112 8.12 -14.13 -5.19
CA LEU A 112 6.72 -14.36 -4.87
C LEU A 112 5.79 -13.53 -5.75
N VAL A 113 4.73 -14.17 -6.28
CA VAL A 113 3.73 -13.54 -7.13
C VAL A 113 2.32 -13.97 -6.76
N THR A 114 1.34 -13.14 -7.11
CA THR A 114 -0.06 -13.50 -7.02
C THR A 114 -0.46 -14.42 -8.16
N ALA A 115 -1.07 -15.54 -7.85
CA ALA A 115 -1.61 -16.49 -8.81
C ALA A 115 -3.05 -16.90 -8.45
N CYS A 116 -3.92 -17.09 -9.43
CA CYS A 116 -5.20 -17.74 -9.18
C CYS A 116 -4.98 -19.24 -8.94
N LYS A 117 -5.90 -19.88 -8.22
CA LYS A 117 -5.82 -21.33 -7.88
C LYS A 117 -5.53 -22.21 -9.11
N LYS A 118 -6.19 -21.92 -10.25
CA LYS A 118 -6.01 -22.67 -11.51
C LYS A 118 -4.58 -22.54 -12.07
N CYS A 119 -4.06 -21.30 -12.14
CA CYS A 119 -2.71 -21.07 -12.65
C CYS A 119 -1.64 -21.64 -11.72
N ASN A 120 -1.81 -21.49 -10.41
CA ASN A 120 -0.90 -22.05 -9.42
C ASN A 120 -0.83 -23.57 -9.53
N GLN A 121 -1.98 -24.25 -9.63
CA GLN A 121 -2.06 -25.70 -9.81
C GLN A 121 -1.43 -26.14 -11.14
N LYS A 122 -1.71 -25.43 -12.26
CA LYS A 122 -1.13 -25.72 -13.58
C LYS A 122 0.40 -25.59 -13.58
N LYS A 123 0.93 -24.57 -12.93
CA LYS A 123 2.38 -24.36 -12.81
C LYS A 123 3.02 -25.42 -11.92
N GLY A 124 2.38 -25.71 -10.78
CA GLY A 124 2.88 -26.70 -9.81
C GLY A 124 4.34 -26.46 -9.45
N ASN A 125 5.16 -27.51 -9.48
CA ASN A 125 6.56 -27.50 -9.09
C ASN A 125 7.53 -27.22 -10.26
N LYS A 126 6.99 -26.64 -11.34
CA LYS A 126 7.76 -26.32 -12.55
C LYS A 126 8.35 -24.91 -12.47
N THR A 127 9.54 -24.75 -13.03
CA THR A 127 10.12 -23.41 -13.25
C THR A 127 9.35 -22.65 -14.34
N PRO A 128 9.52 -21.33 -14.47
CA PRO A 128 8.92 -20.58 -15.57
C PRO A 128 9.25 -21.13 -16.96
N ARG A 129 10.48 -21.60 -17.16
CA ARG A 129 10.92 -22.21 -18.45
C ARG A 129 10.19 -23.52 -18.74
N GLU A 130 10.05 -24.39 -17.75
CA GLU A 130 9.38 -25.70 -17.91
C GLU A 130 7.86 -25.58 -18.05
N SER A 131 7.26 -24.59 -17.41
CA SER A 131 5.81 -24.40 -17.45
C SER A 131 5.35 -23.52 -18.62
N GLY A 132 6.26 -22.74 -19.22
CA GLY A 132 5.94 -21.68 -20.18
C GLY A 132 5.18 -20.50 -19.53
N MET A 133 5.13 -20.44 -18.18
CA MET A 133 4.35 -19.46 -17.44
C MET A 133 5.27 -18.42 -16.83
N LEU A 134 5.41 -17.28 -17.50
CA LEU A 134 6.15 -16.13 -17.00
C LEU A 134 5.20 -15.17 -16.28
N PRO A 135 5.62 -14.57 -15.15
CA PRO A 135 4.85 -13.49 -14.52
C PRO A 135 4.71 -12.29 -15.46
N LEU A 136 3.55 -11.64 -15.46
CA LEU A 136 3.26 -10.43 -16.22
C LEU A 136 4.30 -9.33 -15.98
N ARG A 137 4.76 -9.24 -14.73
CA ARG A 137 5.81 -8.28 -14.32
C ARG A 137 6.85 -9.02 -13.48
N SER A 138 8.11 -8.63 -13.62
CA SER A 138 9.15 -9.10 -12.69
C SER A 138 8.79 -8.70 -11.27
N PRO A 139 8.64 -9.66 -10.35
CA PRO A 139 8.27 -9.35 -8.99
C PRO A 139 9.39 -8.55 -8.31
N ARG A 140 9.00 -7.46 -7.67
CA ARG A 140 9.91 -6.56 -6.96
C ARG A 140 9.31 -6.19 -5.61
N ARG A 141 10.16 -5.75 -4.70
CA ARG A 141 9.71 -5.18 -3.43
C ARG A 141 8.92 -3.88 -3.69
N PRO A 142 7.73 -3.69 -3.09
CA PRO A 142 7.00 -2.43 -3.21
C PRO A 142 7.80 -1.29 -2.57
N LYS A 143 7.80 -0.13 -3.20
CA LYS A 143 8.49 1.07 -2.69
C LYS A 143 7.94 1.53 -1.34
N SER A 144 6.64 1.37 -1.14
CA SER A 144 5.96 1.72 0.11
C SER A 144 4.72 0.84 0.31
N THR A 145 4.37 0.63 1.58
CA THR A 145 3.12 -0.04 1.98
C THR A 145 2.14 0.95 2.61
N LEU A 146 2.43 2.24 2.52
CA LEU A 146 1.62 3.30 3.11
C LEU A 146 0.14 3.22 2.70
N LEU A 147 -0.09 3.00 1.42
CA LEU A 147 -1.45 2.94 0.85
C LEU A 147 -2.18 1.61 1.12
N LYS A 148 -1.50 0.61 1.68
CA LYS A 148 -2.09 -0.71 1.96
C LYS A 148 -3.26 -0.65 2.93
N SER A 149 -3.25 0.33 3.84
CA SER A 149 -4.30 0.52 4.85
C SER A 149 -5.58 1.16 4.30
N LEU A 150 -5.57 1.57 3.04
CA LEU A 150 -6.73 2.18 2.38
C LEU A 150 -7.51 1.12 1.57
N PRO A 151 -8.83 1.10 1.66
CA PRO A 151 -9.68 0.43 0.69
C PRO A 151 -9.44 0.98 -0.72
N GLU A 152 -9.59 0.12 -1.73
CA GLU A 152 -9.48 0.54 -3.14
C GLU A 152 -10.46 1.70 -3.42
N GLY A 153 -9.97 2.76 -4.06
CA GLY A 153 -10.77 3.94 -4.41
C GLY A 153 -10.88 5.04 -3.34
N GLN A 154 -10.28 4.88 -2.16
CA GLN A 154 -10.32 5.89 -1.10
C GLN A 154 -9.11 6.86 -1.07
N ILE A 155 -8.36 6.95 -2.15
CA ILE A 155 -7.31 7.98 -2.25
C ILE A 155 -8.00 9.31 -2.54
N ASN A 156 -7.87 10.26 -1.62
CA ASN A 156 -8.37 11.61 -1.83
C ASN A 156 -7.58 12.31 -2.94
N GLU A 157 -8.26 13.12 -3.76
CA GLU A 157 -7.62 13.93 -4.82
C GLU A 157 -6.45 14.77 -4.26
N SER A 158 -6.65 15.43 -3.12
CA SER A 158 -5.63 16.27 -2.48
C SER A 158 -4.36 15.52 -2.06
N TRP A 159 -4.40 14.17 -2.00
CA TRP A 159 -3.20 13.38 -1.66
C TRP A 159 -2.34 13.05 -2.89
N LYS A 160 -2.88 13.17 -4.09
CA LYS A 160 -2.20 12.73 -5.33
C LYS A 160 -0.90 13.49 -5.56
N GLU A 161 -0.84 14.76 -5.21
CA GLU A 161 0.34 15.59 -5.34
C GLU A 161 1.50 15.11 -4.47
N TYR A 162 1.20 14.51 -3.32
CA TYR A 162 2.20 14.05 -2.34
C TYR A 162 2.56 12.56 -2.52
N LEU A 163 1.83 11.83 -3.35
CA LEU A 163 2.00 10.38 -3.54
C LEU A 163 2.72 10.02 -4.84
N TRP A 164 3.33 10.96 -5.53
CA TRP A 164 4.01 10.75 -6.82
C TRP A 164 5.16 9.72 -6.75
N GLU A 165 5.86 9.60 -5.61
CA GLU A 165 6.92 8.62 -5.42
C GLU A 165 6.41 7.16 -5.28
N PHE A 166 5.11 6.96 -5.13
CA PHE A 166 4.50 5.66 -4.81
C PHE A 166 3.75 5.03 -5.99
N LYS A 167 3.84 5.66 -7.17
CA LYS A 167 3.32 5.11 -8.43
C LYS A 167 4.26 4.10 -9.06
#